data_034c497fed0bce926ecc11fc86448e5d
#
_entry.id   034c497fed0bce926ecc11fc86448e5d
#
_cell.length_a   1.000
_cell.length_b   1.000
_cell.length_c   1.000
_cell.angle_alpha   90.00
_cell.angle_beta   90.00
_cell.angle_gamma   90.00
#
_symmetry.space_group_name_H-M   'P 1'
#
loop_
_entity.id
_entity.type
_entity.pdbx_description
1 polymer ?
#
loop_
_entity_poly.entity_id
_entity_poly.type
_entity_poly.pdbx_seq_one_letter_code
_entity_poly.pdbx_strand_id
1 'polypeptide(L)'
;QHVAGVYYGDDSIISISHALLEIFNQMTIAKSMEETGHVYTDETKSGATRTHKRLDEVTFLKRSFKNVGGKINAALDVDTITEMVMWKRKGLTDQEAVQQTSSHAGFEAYLHGKGFYEWFTKQVNGKLDSLGLNSGIATYAEYEKLECRFLSTFTSDTDIMAHLTGR
;
A
#
# COMPACT_ATOMS: atom_id res chain seq x y z
N GLN A 1 6.53 24.06 0.20
CA GLN A 1 6.77 23.04 -0.85
C GLN A 1 5.55 22.94 -1.74
N HIS A 2 5.70 23.00 -3.08
CA HIS A 2 4.59 22.98 -4.03
C HIS A 2 4.41 21.64 -4.74
N VAL A 3 5.44 20.82 -4.74
CA VAL A 3 5.47 19.49 -5.34
C VAL A 3 6.16 18.52 -4.38
N ALA A 4 5.56 17.35 -4.18
CA ALA A 4 6.17 16.22 -3.47
C ALA A 4 5.92 14.94 -4.27
N GLY A 5 6.89 14.05 -4.35
CA GLY A 5 6.77 12.82 -5.13
C GLY A 5 7.38 11.62 -4.43
N VAL A 6 6.80 10.46 -4.70
CA VAL A 6 7.35 9.15 -4.36
C VAL A 6 7.53 8.38 -5.66
N TYR A 7 8.68 7.74 -5.82
CA TYR A 7 9.09 7.07 -7.04
C TYR A 7 9.57 5.65 -6.74
N TYR A 8 9.19 4.70 -7.58
CA TYR A 8 9.67 3.33 -7.54
C TYR A 8 9.83 2.79 -8.96
N GLY A 9 11.07 2.77 -9.45
CA GLY A 9 11.35 2.49 -10.86
C GLY A 9 10.71 3.55 -11.77
N ASP A 10 9.85 3.12 -12.67
CA ASP A 10 9.04 3.94 -13.57
C ASP A 10 7.70 4.40 -12.96
N ASP A 11 7.28 3.78 -11.85
CA ASP A 11 6.07 4.17 -11.14
C ASP A 11 6.32 5.43 -10.29
N SER A 12 5.38 6.38 -10.34
CA SER A 12 5.43 7.59 -9.52
C SER A 12 4.05 8.03 -9.03
N ILE A 13 4.02 8.59 -7.82
CA ILE A 13 2.88 9.35 -7.31
C ILE A 13 3.37 10.74 -6.91
N ILE A 14 2.75 11.78 -7.47
CA ILE A 14 3.17 13.15 -7.31
C ILE A 14 2.01 13.98 -6.76
N SER A 15 2.23 14.62 -5.61
CA SER A 15 1.32 15.60 -5.02
C SER A 15 1.69 17.00 -5.48
N ILE A 16 0.71 17.77 -5.95
CA ILE A 16 0.92 19.09 -6.54
C ILE A 16 -0.01 20.08 -5.85
N SER A 17 0.52 21.25 -5.47
CA SER A 17 -0.31 22.32 -4.91
C SER A 17 -1.22 22.94 -5.97
N HIS A 18 -2.38 23.43 -5.56
CA HIS A 18 -3.34 24.12 -6.44
C HIS A 18 -2.71 25.28 -7.25
N ALA A 19 -1.72 25.97 -6.69
CA ALA A 19 -1.03 27.06 -7.36
C ALA A 19 -0.29 26.67 -8.64
N LEU A 20 0.05 25.37 -8.79
CA LEU A 20 0.79 24.87 -9.96
C LEU A 20 -0.06 23.97 -10.87
N LEU A 21 -1.30 23.67 -10.53
CA LEU A 21 -2.12 22.71 -11.28
C LEU A 21 -2.34 23.07 -12.75
N GLU A 22 -2.35 24.36 -13.10
CA GLU A 22 -2.52 24.78 -14.50
C GLU A 22 -1.29 24.53 -15.37
N ILE A 23 -0.11 24.60 -14.77
CA ILE A 23 1.17 24.51 -15.50
C ILE A 23 1.89 23.18 -15.30
N PHE A 24 1.67 22.51 -14.17
CA PHE A 24 2.28 21.23 -13.84
C PHE A 24 1.20 20.24 -13.38
N ASN A 25 0.79 19.35 -14.27
CA ASN A 25 -0.29 18.41 -14.05
C ASN A 25 -0.10 17.18 -14.96
N GLN A 26 -0.93 16.16 -14.79
CA GLN A 26 -0.85 14.91 -15.54
C GLN A 26 -0.83 15.13 -17.07
N MET A 27 -1.65 16.05 -17.59
CA MET A 27 -1.73 16.34 -19.02
C MET A 27 -0.47 17.03 -19.56
N THR A 28 0.08 17.99 -18.82
CA THR A 28 1.30 18.71 -19.23
C THR A 28 2.52 17.81 -19.12
N ILE A 29 2.59 16.93 -18.13
CA ILE A 29 3.64 15.92 -17.98
C ILE A 29 3.58 14.93 -19.17
N ALA A 30 2.39 14.39 -19.48
CA ALA A 30 2.21 13.46 -20.59
C ALA A 30 2.67 14.06 -21.91
N LYS A 31 2.30 15.33 -22.19
CA LYS A 31 2.72 16.05 -23.38
C LYS A 31 4.25 16.23 -23.46
N SER A 32 4.86 16.64 -22.36
CA SER A 32 6.33 16.82 -22.31
C SER A 32 7.06 15.49 -22.51
N MET A 33 6.53 14.37 -22.00
CA MET A 33 7.09 13.04 -22.21
C MET A 33 6.96 12.60 -23.69
N GLU A 34 5.83 12.87 -24.32
CA GLU A 34 5.61 12.59 -25.74
C GLU A 34 6.60 13.35 -26.63
N GLU A 35 6.87 14.63 -26.33
CA GLU A 35 7.86 15.46 -27.03
C GLU A 35 9.29 14.89 -26.95
N THR A 36 9.59 14.11 -25.94
CA THR A 36 10.88 13.40 -25.76
C THR A 36 10.86 11.95 -26.24
N GLY A 37 9.76 11.51 -26.89
CA GLY A 37 9.60 10.16 -27.43
C GLY A 37 9.22 9.10 -26.39
N HIS A 38 8.76 9.50 -25.20
CA HIS A 38 8.31 8.59 -24.16
C HIS A 38 6.79 8.53 -24.13
N VAL A 39 6.26 7.34 -23.85
CA VAL A 39 4.81 7.13 -23.66
C VAL A 39 4.48 7.25 -22.19
N TYR A 40 3.65 8.25 -21.84
CA TYR A 40 3.08 8.34 -20.50
C TYR A 40 1.84 7.46 -20.37
N THR A 41 1.77 6.69 -19.29
CA THR A 41 0.58 5.93 -18.92
C THR A 41 0.21 6.21 -17.47
N ASP A 42 -1.08 6.32 -17.18
CA ASP A 42 -1.58 6.36 -15.82
C ASP A 42 -1.69 4.93 -15.23
N GLU A 43 -2.09 4.81 -13.97
CA GLU A 43 -2.25 3.53 -13.28
C GLU A 43 -3.26 2.58 -13.94
N THR A 44 -4.14 3.10 -14.79
CA THR A 44 -5.11 2.29 -15.58
C THR A 44 -4.60 1.95 -16.97
N LYS A 45 -3.41 2.44 -17.34
CA LYS A 45 -2.80 2.33 -18.67
C LYS A 45 -3.65 2.93 -19.80
N SER A 46 -4.56 3.84 -19.46
CA SER A 46 -5.44 4.52 -20.41
C SER A 46 -4.89 5.88 -20.91
N GLY A 47 -3.73 6.29 -20.40
CA GLY A 47 -3.11 7.59 -20.68
C GLY A 47 -3.69 8.72 -19.83
N ALA A 48 -3.16 9.93 -20.02
CA ALA A 48 -3.56 11.10 -19.27
C ALA A 48 -4.94 11.61 -19.75
N THR A 49 -5.99 11.39 -18.98
CA THR A 49 -7.36 11.83 -19.29
C THR A 49 -7.84 12.98 -18.41
N ARG A 50 -7.14 13.28 -17.32
CA ARG A 50 -7.46 14.32 -16.34
C ARG A 50 -6.22 15.12 -15.99
N THR A 51 -6.40 16.34 -15.49
CA THR A 51 -5.27 17.15 -14.99
C THR A 51 -4.72 16.60 -13.68
N HIS A 52 -5.58 16.10 -12.81
CA HIS A 52 -5.22 15.50 -11.53
C HIS A 52 -6.30 14.54 -11.06
N LYS A 53 -5.96 13.72 -10.07
CA LYS A 53 -6.86 12.83 -9.32
C LYS A 53 -6.72 13.12 -7.83
N ARG A 54 -7.74 12.79 -7.06
CA ARG A 54 -7.66 12.82 -5.59
C ARG A 54 -6.89 11.61 -5.10
N LEU A 55 -6.38 11.67 -3.87
CA LEU A 55 -5.62 10.57 -3.27
C LEU A 55 -6.43 9.26 -3.19
N ASP A 56 -7.74 9.35 -2.96
CA ASP A 56 -8.64 8.21 -2.89
C ASP A 56 -9.05 7.63 -4.27
N GLU A 57 -8.65 8.29 -5.36
CA GLU A 57 -8.90 7.86 -6.74
C GLU A 57 -7.66 7.22 -7.41
N VAL A 58 -6.50 7.23 -6.75
CA VAL A 58 -5.24 6.71 -7.31
C VAL A 58 -4.81 5.43 -6.64
N THR A 59 -4.08 4.61 -7.38
CA THR A 59 -3.35 3.45 -6.84
C THR A 59 -1.85 3.61 -7.10
N PHE A 60 -1.03 3.10 -6.21
CA PHE A 60 0.42 3.08 -6.34
C PHE A 60 0.97 1.75 -5.81
N LEU A 61 1.68 1.00 -6.65
CA LEU A 61 2.22 -0.33 -6.32
C LEU A 61 1.13 -1.28 -5.78
N LYS A 62 -0.02 -1.33 -6.46
CA LYS A 62 -1.22 -2.09 -6.06
C LYS A 62 -1.82 -1.66 -4.71
N ARG A 63 -1.47 -0.49 -4.17
CA ARG A 63 -2.02 0.08 -2.95
C ARG A 63 -3.02 1.17 -3.26
N SER A 64 -4.17 1.12 -2.61
CA SER A 64 -5.16 2.20 -2.61
C SER A 64 -5.10 2.97 -1.30
N PHE A 65 -5.42 4.26 -1.36
CA PHE A 65 -5.37 5.15 -0.19
C PHE A 65 -6.77 5.35 0.35
N LYS A 66 -7.00 4.92 1.59
CA LYS A 66 -8.32 4.97 2.25
C LYS A 66 -8.23 5.71 3.57
N ASN A 67 -9.24 6.54 3.85
CA ASN A 67 -9.38 7.11 5.19
C ASN A 67 -10.12 6.12 6.09
N VAL A 68 -9.43 5.62 7.09
CA VAL A 68 -9.98 4.71 8.10
C VAL A 68 -9.81 5.37 9.47
N GLY A 69 -10.93 5.80 10.08
CA GLY A 69 -10.89 6.44 11.39
C GLY A 69 -10.13 7.76 11.45
N GLY A 70 -10.10 8.55 10.35
CA GLY A 70 -9.36 9.80 10.26
C GLY A 70 -7.90 9.66 9.82
N LYS A 71 -7.45 8.45 9.55
CA LYS A 71 -6.09 8.11 9.14
C LYS A 71 -6.07 7.60 7.70
N ILE A 72 -5.08 8.01 6.92
CA ILE A 72 -4.88 7.51 5.56
C ILE A 72 -4.05 6.23 5.61
N ASN A 73 -4.67 5.12 5.24
CA ASN A 73 -4.02 3.84 5.09
C ASN A 73 -3.74 3.55 3.61
N ALA A 74 -2.54 3.04 3.31
CA ALA A 74 -2.15 2.59 1.98
C ALA A 74 -2.30 1.05 1.89
N ALA A 75 -3.55 0.58 1.84
CA ALA A 75 -3.86 -0.83 1.84
C ALA A 75 -3.59 -1.48 0.48
N LEU A 76 -3.00 -2.67 0.48
CA LEU A 76 -2.81 -3.49 -0.71
C LEU A 76 -4.18 -3.92 -1.27
N ASP A 77 -4.29 -4.17 -2.58
CA ASP A 77 -5.56 -4.63 -3.14
C ASP A 77 -5.97 -6.01 -2.59
N VAL A 78 -7.28 -6.26 -2.53
CA VAL A 78 -7.86 -7.44 -1.87
C VAL A 78 -7.46 -8.74 -2.58
N ASP A 79 -7.35 -8.72 -3.91
CA ASP A 79 -6.97 -9.90 -4.67
C ASP A 79 -5.52 -10.29 -4.35
N THR A 80 -4.62 -9.31 -4.30
CA THR A 80 -3.24 -9.54 -3.88
C THR A 80 -3.14 -10.08 -2.44
N ILE A 81 -3.94 -9.55 -1.50
CA ILE A 81 -3.97 -10.06 -0.10
C ILE A 81 -4.43 -11.52 -0.07
N THR A 82 -5.46 -11.87 -0.85
CA THR A 82 -5.97 -13.25 -0.91
C THR A 82 -5.01 -14.20 -1.61
N GLU A 83 -4.29 -13.74 -2.62
CA GLU A 83 -3.23 -14.50 -3.27
C GLU A 83 -2.03 -14.77 -2.36
N MET A 84 -1.67 -13.81 -1.48
CA MET A 84 -0.50 -13.96 -0.60
C MET A 84 -0.51 -15.25 0.22
N VAL A 85 -1.69 -15.66 0.72
CA VAL A 85 -1.83 -16.87 1.55
C VAL A 85 -1.77 -18.19 0.75
N MET A 86 -1.77 -18.12 -0.58
CA MET A 86 -1.70 -19.28 -1.47
C MET A 86 -0.28 -19.66 -1.88
N TRP A 87 0.72 -18.84 -1.55
CA TRP A 87 2.11 -19.04 -1.97
C TRP A 87 2.98 -19.58 -0.85
N LYS A 88 3.83 -20.56 -1.18
CA LYS A 88 4.85 -21.14 -0.31
C LYS A 88 6.25 -20.90 -0.88
N ARG A 89 7.17 -20.37 -0.07
CA ARG A 89 8.58 -20.31 -0.44
C ARG A 89 9.22 -21.71 -0.35
N LYS A 90 10.12 -22.00 -1.28
CA LYS A 90 10.91 -23.24 -1.23
C LYS A 90 11.73 -23.28 0.07
N GLY A 91 11.82 -24.48 0.67
CA GLY A 91 12.63 -24.72 1.87
C GLY A 91 11.94 -24.49 3.20
N LEU A 92 10.71 -23.93 3.22
CA LEU A 92 9.92 -23.81 4.44
C LEU A 92 9.03 -25.03 4.66
N THR A 93 8.80 -25.39 5.91
CA THR A 93 7.71 -26.30 6.29
C THR A 93 6.35 -25.63 6.01
N ASP A 94 5.27 -26.40 5.99
CA ASP A 94 3.93 -25.84 5.76
C ASP A 94 3.54 -24.87 6.87
N GLN A 95 3.86 -25.18 8.13
CA GLN A 95 3.58 -24.31 9.27
C GLN A 95 4.35 -22.97 9.18
N GLU A 96 5.65 -22.99 8.85
CA GLU A 96 6.46 -21.78 8.70
C GLU A 96 5.97 -20.91 7.54
N ALA A 97 5.67 -21.52 6.39
CA ALA A 97 5.16 -20.82 5.23
C ALA A 97 3.82 -20.15 5.54
N VAL A 98 2.88 -20.88 6.14
CA VAL A 98 1.58 -20.38 6.53
C VAL A 98 1.70 -19.23 7.54
N GLN A 99 2.49 -19.38 8.58
CA GLN A 99 2.70 -18.31 9.58
C GLN A 99 3.24 -17.04 8.92
N GLN A 100 4.25 -17.15 8.06
CA GLN A 100 4.85 -16.01 7.39
C GLN A 100 3.86 -15.29 6.46
N THR A 101 3.21 -16.04 5.56
CA THR A 101 2.31 -15.44 4.57
C THR A 101 1.03 -14.91 5.19
N SER A 102 0.42 -15.65 6.12
CA SER A 102 -0.82 -15.23 6.79
C SER A 102 -0.62 -14.04 7.72
N SER A 103 0.51 -13.95 8.42
CA SER A 103 0.83 -12.81 9.28
C SER A 103 0.97 -11.51 8.45
N HIS A 104 1.65 -11.57 7.30
CA HIS A 104 1.76 -10.43 6.38
C HIS A 104 0.40 -10.06 5.76
N ALA A 105 -0.35 -11.04 5.27
CA ALA A 105 -1.69 -10.82 4.73
C ALA A 105 -2.67 -10.29 5.79
N GLY A 106 -2.54 -10.73 7.04
CA GLY A 106 -3.31 -10.23 8.18
C GLY A 106 -3.05 -8.75 8.48
N PHE A 107 -1.78 -8.32 8.41
CA PHE A 107 -1.45 -6.90 8.53
C PHE A 107 -2.02 -6.07 7.38
N GLU A 108 -1.94 -6.54 6.15
CA GLU A 108 -2.56 -5.85 5.01
C GLU A 108 -4.09 -5.80 5.14
N ALA A 109 -4.71 -6.87 5.62
CA ALA A 109 -6.15 -6.89 5.90
C ALA A 109 -6.54 -5.89 7.01
N TYR A 110 -5.69 -5.72 8.04
CA TYR A 110 -5.88 -4.70 9.07
C TYR A 110 -5.97 -3.28 8.50
N LEU A 111 -5.14 -2.95 7.50
CA LEU A 111 -5.15 -1.63 6.85
C LEU A 111 -6.45 -1.31 6.10
N HIS A 112 -7.26 -2.32 5.76
CA HIS A 112 -8.60 -2.14 5.20
C HIS A 112 -9.67 -1.79 6.25
N GLY A 113 -9.32 -1.84 7.52
CA GLY A 113 -10.23 -1.60 8.65
C GLY A 113 -10.81 -2.89 9.25
N LYS A 114 -11.42 -2.72 10.43
CA LYS A 114 -11.81 -3.83 11.31
C LYS A 114 -12.76 -4.85 10.65
N GLY A 115 -13.73 -4.38 9.89
CA GLY A 115 -14.72 -5.29 9.28
C GLY A 115 -14.08 -6.25 8.26
N PHE A 116 -13.20 -5.75 7.38
CA PHE A 116 -12.50 -6.62 6.43
C PHE A 116 -11.50 -7.54 7.15
N TYR A 117 -10.77 -7.02 8.12
CA TYR A 117 -9.83 -7.82 8.92
C TYR A 117 -10.53 -9.01 9.62
N GLU A 118 -11.67 -8.78 10.30
CA GLU A 118 -12.40 -9.84 10.98
C GLU A 118 -12.91 -10.89 10.01
N TRP A 119 -13.46 -10.47 8.87
CA TRP A 119 -13.89 -11.40 7.82
C TRP A 119 -12.72 -12.22 7.30
N PHE A 120 -11.60 -11.57 6.91
CA PHE A 120 -10.42 -12.23 6.37
C PHE A 120 -9.82 -13.24 7.35
N THR A 121 -9.60 -12.83 8.59
CA THR A 121 -9.04 -13.67 9.65
C THR A 121 -9.91 -14.90 9.91
N LYS A 122 -11.23 -14.73 9.94
CA LYS A 122 -12.16 -15.83 10.09
C LYS A 122 -12.05 -16.86 8.95
N GLN A 123 -11.95 -16.40 7.70
CA GLN A 123 -11.81 -17.30 6.56
C GLN A 123 -10.46 -18.05 6.60
N VAL A 124 -9.36 -17.36 6.83
CA VAL A 124 -8.03 -17.95 6.88
C VAL A 124 -7.91 -18.96 8.03
N ASN A 125 -8.24 -18.56 9.27
CA ASN A 125 -8.14 -19.43 10.42
C ASN A 125 -9.04 -20.65 10.29
N GLY A 126 -10.31 -20.48 9.88
CA GLY A 126 -11.22 -21.59 9.69
C GLY A 126 -10.72 -22.64 8.68
N LYS A 127 -10.01 -22.20 7.63
CA LYS A 127 -9.38 -23.12 6.69
C LYS A 127 -8.14 -23.78 7.26
N LEU A 128 -7.29 -23.05 7.96
CA LEU A 128 -6.05 -23.57 8.54
C LEU A 128 -6.30 -24.53 9.71
N ASP A 129 -7.31 -24.24 10.54
CA ASP A 129 -7.73 -25.13 11.64
C ASP A 129 -8.11 -26.52 11.11
N SER A 130 -8.79 -26.57 9.95
CA SER A 130 -9.13 -27.84 9.29
C SER A 130 -7.92 -28.64 8.83
N LEU A 131 -6.75 -27.99 8.69
CA LEU A 131 -5.47 -28.58 8.30
C LEU A 131 -4.52 -28.78 9.50
N GLY A 132 -4.93 -28.42 10.71
CA GLY A 132 -4.09 -28.46 11.91
C GLY A 132 -2.93 -27.44 11.89
N LEU A 133 -3.09 -26.33 11.16
CA LEU A 133 -2.08 -25.27 11.00
C LEU A 133 -2.52 -23.99 11.72
N ASN A 134 -1.53 -23.21 12.19
CA ASN A 134 -1.77 -21.92 12.84
C ASN A 134 -1.34 -20.79 11.92
N SER A 135 -2.19 -19.80 11.70
CA SER A 135 -1.93 -18.65 10.81
C SER A 135 -0.86 -17.69 11.34
N GLY A 136 -0.71 -17.56 12.65
CA GLY A 136 0.12 -16.52 13.25
C GLY A 136 -0.38 -15.09 13.01
N ILE A 137 -1.63 -14.89 12.58
CA ILE A 137 -2.22 -13.56 12.43
C ILE A 137 -2.39 -12.96 13.82
N ALA A 138 -1.78 -11.79 14.04
CA ALA A 138 -1.93 -11.04 15.29
C ALA A 138 -3.36 -10.49 15.43
N THR A 139 -3.81 -10.20 16.63
CA THR A 139 -5.11 -9.58 16.86
C THR A 139 -5.17 -8.15 16.33
N TYR A 140 -6.36 -7.63 16.04
CA TYR A 140 -6.55 -6.26 15.60
C TYR A 140 -5.90 -5.24 16.54
N ALA A 141 -6.05 -5.43 17.85
CA ALA A 141 -5.47 -4.56 18.86
C ALA A 141 -3.93 -4.63 18.92
N GLU A 142 -3.33 -5.77 18.57
CA GLU A 142 -1.87 -5.88 18.47
C GLU A 142 -1.34 -5.11 17.26
N TYR A 143 -2.03 -5.16 16.11
CA TYR A 143 -1.67 -4.34 14.96
C TYR A 143 -1.84 -2.84 15.24
N GLU A 144 -2.90 -2.42 15.93
CA GLU A 144 -3.04 -1.03 16.39
C GLU A 144 -1.86 -0.56 17.25
N LYS A 145 -1.40 -1.41 18.19
CA LYS A 145 -0.23 -1.10 19.03
C LYS A 145 1.07 -1.02 18.23
N LEU A 146 1.26 -1.92 17.25
CA LEU A 146 2.45 -1.91 16.39
C LEU A 146 2.50 -0.64 15.55
N GLU A 147 1.38 -0.24 14.99
CA GLU A 147 1.27 0.97 14.19
C GLU A 147 1.49 2.24 15.03
N CYS A 148 0.93 2.33 16.23
CA CYS A 148 1.20 3.42 17.16
C CYS A 148 2.68 3.52 17.53
N ARG A 149 3.37 2.39 17.75
CA ARG A 149 4.81 2.37 18.01
C ARG A 149 5.60 2.88 16.83
N PHE A 150 5.29 2.42 15.62
CA PHE A 150 5.97 2.86 14.41
C PHE A 150 5.83 4.38 14.23
N LEU A 151 4.63 4.92 14.34
CA LEU A 151 4.38 6.36 14.22
C LEU A 151 5.05 7.18 15.33
N SER A 152 5.12 6.66 16.56
CA SER A 152 5.80 7.34 17.66
C SER A 152 7.33 7.35 17.56
N THR A 153 7.90 6.51 16.70
CA THR A 153 9.35 6.47 16.44
C THR A 153 9.79 7.65 15.57
N PHE A 154 8.89 8.23 14.79
CA PHE A 154 9.19 9.34 13.90
C PHE A 154 8.52 10.61 14.40
N THR A 155 9.31 11.54 14.92
CA THR A 155 8.83 12.82 15.46
C THR A 155 8.88 13.96 14.45
N SER A 156 9.59 13.75 13.31
CA SER A 156 9.72 14.74 12.24
C SER A 156 9.97 14.08 10.88
N ASP A 157 9.77 14.84 9.80
CA ASP A 157 10.12 14.40 8.43
C ASP A 157 11.61 14.04 8.31
N THR A 158 12.46 14.71 9.11
CA THR A 158 13.91 14.44 9.15
C THR A 158 14.20 13.04 9.72
N ASP A 159 13.49 12.62 10.75
CA ASP A 159 13.64 11.29 11.35
C ASP A 159 13.21 10.19 10.38
N ILE A 160 12.11 10.42 9.65
CA ILE A 160 11.63 9.50 8.60
C ILE A 160 12.69 9.37 7.50
N MET A 161 13.23 10.49 7.03
CA MET A 161 14.26 10.50 5.99
C MET A 161 15.56 9.83 6.45
N ALA A 162 16.00 10.07 7.67
CA ALA A 162 17.17 9.43 8.25
C ALA A 162 16.99 7.90 8.32
N HIS A 163 15.83 7.43 8.75
CA HIS A 163 15.53 6.01 8.81
C HIS A 163 15.51 5.34 7.42
N LEU A 164 14.88 5.98 6.42
CA LEU A 164 14.78 5.46 5.06
C LEU A 164 16.11 5.48 4.31
N THR A 165 17.00 6.44 4.60
CA THR A 165 18.30 6.58 3.93
C THR A 165 19.45 5.90 4.66
N GLY A 166 19.23 5.38 5.86
CA GLY A 166 20.27 4.73 6.68
C GLY A 166 21.38 5.68 7.14
N ARG A 167 21.08 6.97 7.27
CA ARG A 167 22.02 8.01 7.71
C ARG A 167 21.58 8.61 9.04
#